data_245815f96000c35e486542a8d37619c5
#
_entry.id   245815f96000c35e486542a8d37619c5
#
_cell.length_a   1.000
_cell.length_b   1.000
_cell.length_c   1.000
_cell.angle_alpha   90.00
_cell.angle_beta   90.00
_cell.angle_gamma   90.00
#
_symmetry.space_group_name_H-M   'P 1'
#
loop_
_entity.id
_entity.type
_entity.pdbx_description
1 polymer ?
#
loop_
_entity_poly.entity_id
_entity_poly.type
_entity_poly.pdbx_seq_one_letter_code
_entity_poly.pdbx_strand_id
1 'polypeptide(L)'
;MSKNYETVIGLEVHVELATKTKIFCGCSTEFGGAPNTHTCPVCTGMPGSLPVLNKQVVEYAMAIGLATNCKITQVCKFDRKNYFYPDNPQNYQISQLYLPIARDGYVEIESGSGKKKVRIHEMHMEEDAGKLVHDEWDDTSLVDYNRSGVPLVEIVSEPDMRSAEEVIAYLEKLRMIVQYLGASDCKLQEGSMRADVNLSVREVGSDTFGTRTEMKNLNSFKAIAHAIEGERQRQIELLEEGKAVTQETRRWDDNKEHSYAMRSKEDAQDYRYFPDPDLVPVHISDAWLEEIRSRQPEFKTEKMARYKEEFGIPDYDIGILTDSKKLADLFEATTAICSQPKKVSNWLMGETMRILKEKEMEPEDITFSPENLAKLIGLVEAGTINGSVAKEIFEKIFDEDINPEQYVEEHGLKQVNDEGALRATIEEVIAANPQSVEDYRNGKEKAIGFLVGQTMKAMKGKANPGMVNQILKELL
;
A
#
# COMPACT_ATOMS: atom_id res chain seq x y z
N MET A 1 -28.96 -35.09 7.24
CA MET A 1 -28.15 -34.54 6.13
C MET A 1 -27.56 -33.24 6.65
N SER A 2 -26.24 -33.08 6.63
CA SER A 2 -25.66 -31.77 6.99
C SER A 2 -26.16 -30.73 6.00
N LYS A 3 -26.73 -29.64 6.51
CA LYS A 3 -27.18 -28.54 5.67
C LYS A 3 -25.98 -27.88 5.02
N ASN A 4 -26.14 -27.48 3.76
CA ASN A 4 -25.08 -26.78 3.04
C ASN A 4 -25.29 -25.26 3.22
N TYR A 5 -24.32 -24.56 3.75
CA TYR A 5 -24.40 -23.13 4.06
C TYR A 5 -23.53 -22.30 3.13
N GLU A 6 -23.99 -21.12 2.77
CA GLU A 6 -23.20 -20.08 2.12
C GLU A 6 -23.04 -18.87 3.04
N THR A 7 -21.88 -18.24 2.97
CA THR A 7 -21.59 -16.98 3.68
C THR A 7 -22.00 -15.79 2.82
N VAL A 8 -22.53 -14.77 3.45
CA VAL A 8 -22.91 -13.49 2.80
C VAL A 8 -22.17 -12.39 3.52
N ILE A 9 -21.33 -11.65 2.79
CA ILE A 9 -20.41 -10.66 3.36
C ILE A 9 -20.54 -9.33 2.65
N GLY A 10 -20.68 -8.27 3.44
CA GLY A 10 -20.52 -6.87 3.06
C GLY A 10 -19.45 -6.20 3.91
N LEU A 11 -18.86 -5.14 3.41
CA LEU A 11 -17.80 -4.38 4.07
C LEU A 11 -18.17 -2.90 4.23
N GLU A 12 -17.71 -2.32 5.31
CA GLU A 12 -17.56 -0.89 5.52
C GLU A 12 -16.07 -0.58 5.56
N VAL A 13 -15.56 0.13 4.55
CA VAL A 13 -14.14 0.42 4.42
C VAL A 13 -13.90 1.91 4.63
N HIS A 14 -13.16 2.24 5.68
CA HIS A 14 -12.76 3.61 5.99
C HIS A 14 -11.35 3.87 5.46
N VAL A 15 -11.18 4.99 4.79
CA VAL A 15 -9.89 5.41 4.22
C VAL A 15 -9.59 6.84 4.68
N GLU A 16 -8.51 7.04 5.44
CA GLU A 16 -7.99 8.37 5.75
C GLU A 16 -7.38 8.99 4.50
N LEU A 17 -7.80 10.23 4.18
CA LEU A 17 -7.33 10.91 2.97
C LEU A 17 -6.03 11.68 3.22
N ALA A 18 -5.10 11.56 2.29
CA ALA A 18 -3.77 12.17 2.32
C ALA A 18 -3.80 13.68 2.02
N THR A 19 -4.65 14.42 2.73
CA THR A 19 -4.69 15.88 2.67
C THR A 19 -3.69 16.48 3.67
N LYS A 20 -3.19 17.67 3.39
CA LYS A 20 -2.27 18.36 4.32
C LYS A 20 -2.97 18.89 5.57
N THR A 21 -4.27 19.14 5.48
CA THR A 21 -5.07 19.67 6.56
C THR A 21 -6.34 18.85 6.77
N LYS A 22 -6.88 18.92 7.97
CA LYS A 22 -8.12 18.24 8.35
C LYS A 22 -9.31 18.65 7.49
N ILE A 23 -10.40 17.89 7.59
CA ILE A 23 -11.59 18.10 6.73
C ILE A 23 -12.25 19.46 6.94
N PHE A 24 -12.29 19.97 8.16
CA PHE A 24 -13.02 21.19 8.51
C PHE A 24 -12.17 22.30 9.15
N CYS A 25 -10.84 22.11 9.23
CA CYS A 25 -9.91 23.12 9.77
C CYS A 25 -8.53 23.04 9.14
N GLY A 26 -7.64 23.97 9.51
CA GLY A 26 -6.28 24.05 9.00
C GLY A 26 -5.22 23.25 9.78
N CYS A 27 -5.61 22.40 10.74
CA CYS A 27 -4.64 21.58 11.48
C CYS A 27 -4.03 20.49 10.60
N SER A 28 -2.77 20.12 10.89
CA SER A 28 -2.07 19.05 10.19
C SER A 28 -2.76 17.69 10.35
N THR A 29 -2.70 16.87 9.31
CA THR A 29 -3.10 15.45 9.32
C THR A 29 -1.93 14.51 9.52
N GLU A 30 -0.72 15.04 9.72
CA GLU A 30 0.51 14.25 9.85
C GLU A 30 0.42 13.26 11.02
N PHE A 31 0.75 12.00 10.73
CA PHE A 31 0.77 10.92 11.71
C PHE A 31 1.99 11.01 12.63
N GLY A 32 1.85 10.59 13.89
CA GLY A 32 2.97 10.46 14.83
C GLY A 32 3.38 11.74 15.55
N GLY A 33 2.64 12.84 15.44
CA GLY A 33 2.84 14.04 16.24
C GLY A 33 2.63 13.81 17.75
N ALA A 34 3.27 14.64 18.60
CA ALA A 34 3.01 14.57 20.05
C ALA A 34 1.51 14.77 20.34
N PRO A 35 0.95 14.08 21.35
CA PRO A 35 -0.50 14.11 21.62
C PRO A 35 -1.04 15.54 21.77
N ASN A 36 -2.18 15.79 21.14
CA ASN A 36 -2.90 17.08 21.16
C ASN A 36 -2.12 18.30 20.64
N THR A 37 -1.14 18.10 19.76
CA THR A 37 -0.39 19.20 19.12
C THR A 37 -0.98 19.63 17.77
N HIS A 38 -1.71 18.76 17.09
CA HIS A 38 -2.40 19.05 15.83
C HIS A 38 -3.88 19.36 16.06
N THR A 39 -4.16 20.32 16.94
CA THR A 39 -5.52 20.67 17.37
C THR A 39 -5.79 22.15 17.31
N CYS A 40 -7.05 22.52 17.13
CA CYS A 40 -7.55 23.90 17.19
C CYS A 40 -8.99 23.93 17.75
N PRO A 41 -9.57 25.10 18.03
CA PRO A 41 -10.95 25.19 18.52
C PRO A 41 -11.99 24.47 17.66
N VAL A 42 -11.79 24.34 16.33
CA VAL A 42 -12.73 23.64 15.45
C VAL A 42 -12.69 22.13 15.69
N CYS A 43 -11.54 21.49 15.53
CA CYS A 43 -11.43 20.03 15.66
C CYS A 43 -11.50 19.53 17.11
N THR A 44 -11.50 20.43 18.11
CA THR A 44 -11.78 20.11 19.51
C THR A 44 -13.20 20.49 19.95
N GLY A 45 -14.05 20.92 19.01
CA GLY A 45 -15.47 21.18 19.29
C GLY A 45 -15.73 22.36 20.24
N MET A 46 -14.86 23.36 20.27
CA MET A 46 -15.01 24.51 21.15
C MET A 46 -16.24 25.36 20.77
N PRO A 47 -17.03 25.85 21.74
CA PRO A 47 -18.19 26.68 21.47
C PRO A 47 -17.87 27.90 20.60
N GLY A 48 -18.67 28.13 19.57
CA GLY A 48 -18.51 29.28 18.64
C GLY A 48 -17.54 29.06 17.48
N SER A 49 -16.88 27.91 17.41
CA SER A 49 -16.10 27.53 16.24
C SER A 49 -16.99 26.97 15.13
N LEU A 50 -16.63 27.26 13.88
CA LEU A 50 -17.39 26.82 12.71
C LEU A 50 -16.50 26.00 11.76
N PRO A 51 -17.03 24.91 11.18
CA PRO A 51 -16.32 24.08 10.20
C PRO A 51 -16.17 24.80 8.86
N VAL A 52 -15.04 24.56 8.16
CA VAL A 52 -14.83 25.01 6.77
C VAL A 52 -14.32 23.85 5.96
N LEU A 53 -15.11 23.40 4.98
CA LEU A 53 -14.83 22.21 4.18
C LEU A 53 -13.52 22.34 3.36
N ASN A 54 -12.66 21.37 3.46
CA ASN A 54 -11.45 21.22 2.65
C ASN A 54 -11.82 20.73 1.24
N LYS A 55 -11.54 21.55 0.22
CA LYS A 55 -11.82 21.23 -1.19
C LYS A 55 -11.13 19.93 -1.65
N GLN A 56 -9.90 19.68 -1.21
CA GLN A 56 -9.14 18.49 -1.60
C GLN A 56 -9.80 17.19 -1.16
N VAL A 57 -10.51 17.20 -0.04
CA VAL A 57 -11.29 16.04 0.44
C VAL A 57 -12.39 15.68 -0.57
N VAL A 58 -13.12 16.68 -1.06
CA VAL A 58 -14.16 16.49 -2.09
C VAL A 58 -13.55 15.96 -3.38
N GLU A 59 -12.42 16.51 -3.81
CA GLU A 59 -11.72 16.06 -5.03
C GLU A 59 -11.24 14.62 -4.92
N TYR A 60 -10.65 14.20 -3.79
CA TYR A 60 -10.28 12.82 -3.57
C TYR A 60 -11.48 11.87 -3.52
N ALA A 61 -12.56 12.28 -2.83
CA ALA A 61 -13.78 11.48 -2.77
C ALA A 61 -14.40 11.28 -4.16
N MET A 62 -14.47 12.35 -4.98
CA MET A 62 -14.90 12.24 -6.37
C MET A 62 -14.00 11.33 -7.20
N ALA A 63 -12.67 11.45 -7.04
CA ALA A 63 -11.71 10.63 -7.77
C ALA A 63 -11.87 9.14 -7.44
N ILE A 64 -12.02 8.79 -6.15
CA ILE A 64 -12.28 7.42 -5.70
C ILE A 64 -13.63 6.93 -6.25
N GLY A 65 -14.69 7.75 -6.17
CA GLY A 65 -15.99 7.42 -6.69
C GLY A 65 -15.98 7.13 -8.20
N LEU A 66 -15.28 7.95 -8.99
CA LEU A 66 -15.12 7.71 -10.43
C LEU A 66 -14.35 6.42 -10.73
N ALA A 67 -13.25 6.18 -10.02
CA ALA A 67 -12.41 5.00 -10.21
C ALA A 67 -13.10 3.69 -9.78
N THR A 68 -14.09 3.79 -8.91
CA THR A 68 -14.94 2.67 -8.46
C THR A 68 -16.30 2.62 -9.16
N ASN A 69 -16.42 3.28 -10.30
CA ASN A 69 -17.62 3.29 -11.15
C ASN A 69 -18.89 3.81 -10.47
N CYS A 70 -18.76 4.62 -9.42
CA CYS A 70 -19.89 5.23 -8.74
C CYS A 70 -20.50 6.40 -9.53
N LYS A 71 -21.76 6.64 -9.29
CA LYS A 71 -22.45 7.88 -9.69
C LYS A 71 -22.16 8.96 -8.66
N ILE A 72 -21.55 10.06 -9.09
CA ILE A 72 -21.27 11.20 -8.22
C ILE A 72 -22.55 12.02 -8.01
N THR A 73 -22.86 12.35 -6.76
CA THR A 73 -23.98 13.17 -6.36
C THR A 73 -23.65 14.64 -6.58
N GLN A 74 -24.32 15.30 -7.55
CA GLN A 74 -24.01 16.69 -7.91
C GLN A 74 -24.36 17.70 -6.80
N VAL A 75 -25.29 17.36 -5.91
CA VAL A 75 -25.60 18.16 -4.72
C VAL A 75 -25.55 17.25 -3.50
N CYS A 76 -24.48 17.29 -2.75
CA CYS A 76 -24.34 16.53 -1.53
C CYS A 76 -24.31 17.44 -0.30
N LYS A 77 -24.66 16.88 0.86
CA LYS A 77 -24.70 17.57 2.15
C LYS A 77 -24.03 16.77 3.22
N PHE A 78 -23.63 17.49 4.26
CA PHE A 78 -23.21 16.87 5.50
C PHE A 78 -24.37 16.82 6.51
N ASP A 79 -24.36 15.77 7.30
CA ASP A 79 -25.30 15.49 8.38
C ASP A 79 -24.55 15.30 9.70
N ARG A 80 -25.20 15.57 10.82
CA ARG A 80 -24.66 15.28 12.15
C ARG A 80 -25.13 13.91 12.61
N LYS A 81 -24.16 13.01 12.87
CA LYS A 81 -24.34 11.72 13.53
C LYS A 81 -24.12 11.91 15.03
N ASN A 82 -25.20 12.00 15.79
CA ASN A 82 -25.09 12.38 17.20
C ASN A 82 -24.82 11.15 18.10
N TYR A 83 -23.70 11.17 18.78
CA TYR A 83 -23.36 10.22 19.82
C TYR A 83 -22.36 10.83 20.81
N PHE A 84 -22.45 10.39 22.06
CA PHE A 84 -21.60 10.87 23.14
C PHE A 84 -20.49 9.84 23.41
N TYR A 85 -19.25 10.26 23.14
CA TYR A 85 -18.07 9.46 23.45
C TYR A 85 -16.85 10.38 23.66
N PRO A 86 -15.87 10.03 24.55
CA PRO A 86 -14.74 10.92 24.86
C PRO A 86 -13.88 11.34 23.68
N ASP A 87 -13.74 10.51 22.64
CA ASP A 87 -12.99 10.81 21.43
C ASP A 87 -13.77 11.66 20.40
N ASN A 88 -15.05 11.91 20.66
CA ASN A 88 -15.93 12.74 19.84
C ASN A 88 -16.19 14.08 20.54
N PRO A 89 -15.32 15.10 20.40
CA PRO A 89 -15.30 16.27 21.26
C PRO A 89 -16.54 17.15 21.17
N GLN A 90 -17.22 17.15 20.03
CA GLN A 90 -18.43 17.94 19.79
C GLN A 90 -19.73 17.16 20.05
N ASN A 91 -19.63 15.89 20.50
CA ASN A 91 -20.76 14.96 20.73
C ASN A 91 -21.57 14.62 19.47
N TYR A 92 -21.06 14.93 18.30
CA TYR A 92 -21.53 14.47 17.01
C TYR A 92 -20.34 14.33 16.06
N GLN A 93 -20.49 13.45 15.09
CA GLN A 93 -19.57 13.33 13.97
C GLN A 93 -20.23 13.94 12.74
N ILE A 94 -19.50 14.76 12.00
CA ILE A 94 -19.96 15.26 10.71
C ILE A 94 -19.71 14.18 9.66
N SER A 95 -20.78 13.73 9.01
CA SER A 95 -20.80 12.63 8.04
C SER A 95 -21.83 12.94 6.95
N GLN A 96 -22.21 11.96 6.13
CA GLN A 96 -23.24 12.12 5.08
C GLN A 96 -24.17 10.90 5.09
N LEU A 97 -25.42 11.06 5.50
CA LEU A 97 -26.41 9.98 5.44
C LEU A 97 -27.33 10.12 4.23
N TYR A 98 -27.97 11.29 4.08
CA TYR A 98 -29.06 11.47 3.11
C TYR A 98 -28.58 11.70 1.68
N LEU A 99 -27.50 12.46 1.52
CA LEU A 99 -26.92 12.81 0.21
C LEU A 99 -25.40 12.59 0.21
N PRO A 100 -24.94 11.34 0.24
CA PRO A 100 -23.51 11.02 0.18
C PRO A 100 -22.92 11.43 -1.16
N ILE A 101 -21.59 11.58 -1.20
CA ILE A 101 -20.84 12.04 -2.38
C ILE A 101 -20.98 11.11 -3.58
N ALA A 102 -21.14 9.80 -3.36
CA ALA A 102 -21.24 8.85 -4.47
C ALA A 102 -22.10 7.63 -4.11
N ARG A 103 -22.68 6.97 -5.12
CA ARG A 103 -23.55 5.78 -4.97
C ARG A 103 -23.45 4.85 -6.18
N ASP A 104 -23.99 3.64 -6.02
CA ASP A 104 -24.25 2.69 -7.09
C ASP A 104 -23.02 2.33 -7.94
N GLY A 105 -21.87 2.13 -7.30
CA GLY A 105 -20.63 1.75 -7.95
C GLY A 105 -20.37 0.25 -7.93
N TYR A 106 -19.17 -0.13 -8.39
CA TYR A 106 -18.67 -1.49 -8.27
C TYR A 106 -17.14 -1.55 -8.43
N VAL A 107 -16.57 -2.61 -7.88
CA VAL A 107 -15.18 -3.02 -8.11
C VAL A 107 -15.17 -4.43 -8.71
N GLU A 108 -14.44 -4.62 -9.79
CA GLU A 108 -14.20 -5.95 -10.35
C GLU A 108 -13.04 -6.63 -9.64
N ILE A 109 -13.31 -7.80 -9.07
CA ILE A 109 -12.32 -8.66 -8.41
C ILE A 109 -12.11 -9.94 -9.21
N GLU A 110 -10.96 -10.58 -8.99
CA GLU A 110 -10.65 -11.91 -9.50
C GLU A 110 -10.20 -12.78 -8.32
N SER A 111 -10.83 -13.92 -8.15
CA SER A 111 -10.54 -14.89 -7.10
C SER A 111 -10.53 -16.30 -7.70
N GLY A 112 -10.27 -17.33 -6.91
CA GLY A 112 -10.35 -18.73 -7.35
C GLY A 112 -11.74 -19.11 -7.92
N SER A 113 -12.79 -18.36 -7.57
CA SER A 113 -14.14 -18.52 -8.14
C SER A 113 -14.32 -17.80 -9.49
N GLY A 114 -13.31 -17.07 -9.98
CA GLY A 114 -13.35 -16.31 -11.23
C GLY A 114 -13.55 -14.81 -11.04
N LYS A 115 -13.94 -14.12 -12.13
CA LYS A 115 -14.19 -12.67 -12.12
C LYS A 115 -15.57 -12.35 -11.57
N LYS A 116 -15.64 -11.34 -10.70
CA LYS A 116 -16.88 -10.91 -10.05
C LYS A 116 -16.92 -9.41 -9.86
N LYS A 117 -18.09 -8.80 -10.03
CA LYS A 117 -18.36 -7.41 -9.64
C LYS A 117 -18.90 -7.41 -8.22
N VAL A 118 -18.21 -6.73 -7.33
CA VAL A 118 -18.69 -6.39 -5.99
C VAL A 118 -19.25 -4.98 -6.05
N ARG A 119 -20.55 -4.83 -5.80
CA ARG A 119 -21.24 -3.54 -5.87
C ARG A 119 -20.90 -2.69 -4.65
N ILE A 120 -20.87 -1.39 -4.87
CA ILE A 120 -20.76 -0.38 -3.82
C ILE A 120 -22.15 0.26 -3.67
N HIS A 121 -22.68 0.21 -2.45
CA HIS A 121 -23.96 0.82 -2.11
C HIS A 121 -23.83 2.34 -2.10
N GLU A 122 -22.88 2.83 -1.32
CA GLU A 122 -22.58 4.26 -1.21
C GLU A 122 -21.15 4.53 -0.76
N MET A 123 -20.74 5.77 -0.93
CA MET A 123 -19.51 6.33 -0.42
C MET A 123 -19.83 7.71 0.16
N HIS A 124 -19.35 7.98 1.37
CA HIS A 124 -19.56 9.28 2.01
C HIS A 124 -18.29 9.82 2.65
N MET A 125 -18.24 11.14 2.75
CA MET A 125 -17.15 11.85 3.43
C MET A 125 -17.54 12.06 4.89
N GLU A 126 -16.56 11.89 5.79
CA GLU A 126 -16.74 12.13 7.21
C GLU A 126 -15.43 12.53 7.89
N GLU A 127 -15.53 12.95 9.14
CA GLU A 127 -14.37 13.21 9.99
C GLU A 127 -14.03 12.02 10.87
N ASP A 128 -12.73 11.75 11.10
CA ASP A 128 -12.33 10.74 12.08
C ASP A 128 -12.48 11.25 13.52
N ALA A 129 -12.66 10.33 14.45
CA ALA A 129 -12.68 10.60 15.88
C ALA A 129 -11.26 10.71 16.46
N GLY A 130 -11.12 11.22 17.66
CA GLY A 130 -9.88 11.18 18.41
C GLY A 130 -9.41 9.76 18.75
N LYS A 131 -8.31 9.65 19.45
CA LYS A 131 -7.78 8.37 19.92
C LYS A 131 -7.88 8.27 21.42
N LEU A 132 -8.41 7.14 21.92
CA LEU A 132 -8.39 6.80 23.33
C LEU A 132 -7.19 5.88 23.62
N VAL A 133 -6.44 6.22 24.65
CA VAL A 133 -5.39 5.38 25.21
C VAL A 133 -5.80 5.00 26.62
N HIS A 134 -6.16 3.74 26.81
CA HIS A 134 -6.56 3.20 28.11
C HIS A 134 -5.30 2.84 28.90
N ASP A 135 -5.25 3.29 30.16
CA ASP A 135 -4.22 2.86 31.11
C ASP A 135 -4.77 1.64 31.87
N GLU A 136 -4.04 0.53 31.79
CA GLU A 136 -4.43 -0.71 32.47
C GLU A 136 -4.22 -0.65 34.00
N TRP A 137 -3.41 0.30 34.48
CA TRP A 137 -3.02 0.39 35.91
C TRP A 137 -3.88 1.35 36.71
N ASP A 138 -4.30 2.45 36.10
CA ASP A 138 -4.94 3.55 36.81
C ASP A 138 -6.45 3.70 36.55
N ASP A 139 -7.07 2.79 35.78
CA ASP A 139 -8.48 2.87 35.35
C ASP A 139 -8.81 4.25 34.74
N THR A 140 -7.84 4.81 34.00
CA THR A 140 -7.97 6.10 33.33
C THR A 140 -7.87 5.93 31.81
N SER A 141 -8.41 6.91 31.09
CA SER A 141 -8.29 6.99 29.64
C SER A 141 -7.76 8.36 29.26
N LEU A 142 -6.67 8.38 28.49
CA LEU A 142 -6.14 9.60 27.90
C LEU A 142 -6.76 9.80 26.52
N VAL A 143 -7.05 11.04 26.16
CA VAL A 143 -7.65 11.39 24.88
C VAL A 143 -6.67 12.21 24.07
N ASP A 144 -6.36 11.71 22.85
CA ASP A 144 -5.55 12.43 21.87
C ASP A 144 -6.44 12.84 20.69
N TYR A 145 -6.61 14.16 20.52
CA TYR A 145 -7.41 14.74 19.44
C TYR A 145 -6.61 15.04 18.16
N ASN A 146 -5.38 14.59 18.04
CA ASN A 146 -4.60 14.80 16.79
C ASN A 146 -5.32 14.19 15.59
N ARG A 147 -5.96 13.04 15.75
CA ARG A 147 -6.73 12.39 14.69
C ARG A 147 -8.13 12.99 14.52
N SER A 148 -8.73 13.62 15.53
CA SER A 148 -10.07 14.22 15.44
C SER A 148 -10.16 15.22 14.29
N GLY A 149 -11.07 14.98 13.35
CA GLY A 149 -11.24 15.78 12.13
C GLY A 149 -10.30 15.42 10.97
N VAL A 150 -9.51 14.35 11.06
CA VAL A 150 -8.80 13.79 9.91
C VAL A 150 -9.84 13.34 8.88
N PRO A 151 -9.67 13.69 7.58
CA PRO A 151 -10.67 13.36 6.58
C PRO A 151 -10.76 11.86 6.32
N LEU A 152 -11.96 11.33 6.34
CA LEU A 152 -12.28 9.97 5.96
C LEU A 152 -13.21 9.92 4.76
N VAL A 153 -13.05 8.86 3.97
CA VAL A 153 -14.09 8.36 3.08
C VAL A 153 -14.47 6.96 3.56
N GLU A 154 -15.75 6.76 3.86
CA GLU A 154 -16.32 5.44 4.12
C GLU A 154 -16.94 4.90 2.83
N ILE A 155 -16.58 3.66 2.47
CA ILE A 155 -17.04 2.96 1.28
C ILE A 155 -17.82 1.73 1.74
N VAL A 156 -19.12 1.73 1.50
CA VAL A 156 -20.04 0.66 1.90
C VAL A 156 -20.32 -0.25 0.72
N SER A 157 -19.92 -1.52 0.81
CA SER A 157 -20.25 -2.50 -0.23
C SER A 157 -21.65 -3.09 -0.06
N GLU A 158 -22.24 -3.58 -1.17
CA GLU A 158 -23.33 -4.53 -1.09
C GLU A 158 -22.84 -5.88 -0.56
N PRO A 159 -23.72 -6.74 -0.01
CA PRO A 159 -23.34 -8.04 0.55
C PRO A 159 -23.14 -9.09 -0.55
N ASP A 160 -22.29 -8.79 -1.51
CA ASP A 160 -22.05 -9.61 -2.69
C ASP A 160 -20.98 -10.68 -2.49
N MET A 161 -20.09 -10.52 -1.52
CA MET A 161 -18.95 -11.43 -1.28
C MET A 161 -19.40 -12.71 -0.55
N ARG A 162 -18.70 -13.82 -0.84
CA ARG A 162 -19.07 -15.16 -0.35
C ARG A 162 -17.93 -15.90 0.37
N SER A 163 -16.72 -15.36 0.32
CA SER A 163 -15.54 -15.98 0.93
C SER A 163 -14.54 -14.92 1.42
N ALA A 164 -13.64 -15.35 2.31
CA ALA A 164 -12.51 -14.53 2.75
C ALA A 164 -11.61 -14.13 1.57
N GLU A 165 -11.39 -15.02 0.61
CA GLU A 165 -10.61 -14.76 -0.61
C GLU A 165 -11.20 -13.60 -1.42
N GLU A 166 -12.52 -13.59 -1.65
CA GLU A 166 -13.22 -12.49 -2.35
C GLU A 166 -13.10 -11.16 -1.59
N VAL A 167 -13.16 -11.20 -0.25
CA VAL A 167 -12.98 -10.02 0.60
C VAL A 167 -11.56 -9.45 0.47
N ILE A 168 -10.54 -10.30 0.53
CA ILE A 168 -9.15 -9.87 0.37
C ILE A 168 -8.93 -9.29 -1.03
N ALA A 169 -9.40 -9.98 -2.08
CA ALA A 169 -9.30 -9.47 -3.45
C ALA A 169 -9.97 -8.10 -3.64
N TYR A 170 -11.13 -7.87 -2.98
CA TYR A 170 -11.81 -6.59 -2.99
C TYR A 170 -10.99 -5.49 -2.28
N LEU A 171 -10.49 -5.78 -1.09
CA LEU A 171 -9.70 -4.82 -0.30
C LEU A 171 -8.37 -4.47 -0.97
N GLU A 172 -7.66 -5.46 -1.53
CA GLU A 172 -6.43 -5.24 -2.29
C GLU A 172 -6.68 -4.38 -3.54
N LYS A 173 -7.77 -4.66 -4.27
CA LYS A 173 -8.15 -3.87 -5.44
C LYS A 173 -8.51 -2.43 -5.07
N LEU A 174 -9.28 -2.24 -4.00
CA LEU A 174 -9.67 -0.92 -3.51
C LEU A 174 -8.44 -0.14 -3.00
N ARG A 175 -7.57 -0.78 -2.21
CA ARG A 175 -6.30 -0.23 -1.75
C ARG A 175 -5.46 0.28 -2.92
N MET A 176 -5.28 -0.55 -3.93
CA MET A 176 -4.51 -0.20 -5.13
C MET A 176 -5.12 1.01 -5.87
N ILE A 177 -6.43 1.06 -6.05
CA ILE A 177 -7.12 2.19 -6.68
C ILE A 177 -6.82 3.48 -5.90
N VAL A 178 -7.00 3.47 -4.58
CA VAL A 178 -6.83 4.63 -3.72
C VAL A 178 -5.37 5.11 -3.69
N GLN A 179 -4.41 4.18 -3.65
CA GLN A 179 -2.99 4.49 -3.71
C GLN A 179 -2.58 5.07 -5.07
N TYR A 180 -3.09 4.52 -6.17
CA TYR A 180 -2.82 5.07 -7.52
C TYR A 180 -3.36 6.49 -7.70
N LEU A 181 -4.48 6.80 -7.07
CA LEU A 181 -5.03 8.17 -7.02
C LEU A 181 -4.19 9.13 -6.15
N GLY A 182 -3.28 8.60 -5.33
CA GLY A 182 -2.56 9.38 -4.33
C GLY A 182 -3.48 9.92 -3.23
N ALA A 183 -4.65 9.29 -3.04
CA ALA A 183 -5.66 9.74 -2.09
C ALA A 183 -5.42 9.26 -0.66
N SER A 184 -4.67 8.17 -0.48
CA SER A 184 -4.24 7.63 0.82
C SER A 184 -3.04 6.69 0.64
N ASP A 185 -2.27 6.49 1.70
CA ASP A 185 -1.24 5.44 1.77
C ASP A 185 -1.84 4.06 2.11
N CYS A 186 -3.06 4.02 2.62
CA CYS A 186 -3.82 2.79 2.93
C CYS A 186 -3.07 1.80 3.82
N LYS A 187 -2.37 2.27 4.85
CA LYS A 187 -1.66 1.44 5.82
C LYS A 187 -2.62 0.94 6.91
N LEU A 188 -2.94 -0.36 6.89
CA LEU A 188 -3.82 -0.96 7.90
C LEU A 188 -3.23 -0.88 9.32
N GLN A 189 -1.90 -1.00 9.45
CA GLN A 189 -1.22 -0.98 10.75
C GLN A 189 -1.25 0.40 11.41
N GLU A 190 -1.22 1.48 10.63
CA GLU A 190 -1.34 2.86 11.10
C GLU A 190 -2.80 3.31 11.20
N GLY A 191 -3.73 2.52 10.65
CA GLY A 191 -5.17 2.78 10.68
C GLY A 191 -5.66 3.71 9.58
N SER A 192 -4.82 4.08 8.60
CA SER A 192 -5.25 4.90 7.45
C SER A 192 -6.14 4.13 6.46
N MET A 193 -6.22 2.80 6.58
CA MET A 193 -7.27 1.98 5.99
C MET A 193 -7.81 1.02 7.05
N ARG A 194 -9.13 0.95 7.21
CA ARG A 194 -9.80 0.05 8.16
C ARG A 194 -10.97 -0.62 7.46
N ALA A 195 -11.29 -1.84 7.84
CA ALA A 195 -12.44 -2.56 7.29
C ALA A 195 -13.23 -3.23 8.41
N ASP A 196 -14.51 -2.94 8.46
CA ASP A 196 -15.47 -3.65 9.30
C ASP A 196 -16.20 -4.69 8.42
N VAL A 197 -16.26 -5.92 8.90
CA VAL A 197 -16.85 -7.04 8.16
C VAL A 197 -18.24 -7.33 8.67
N ASN A 198 -19.23 -7.17 7.82
CA ASN A 198 -20.61 -7.57 8.04
C ASN A 198 -20.85 -8.97 7.46
N LEU A 199 -21.08 -9.96 8.32
CA LEU A 199 -21.18 -11.36 7.91
C LEU A 199 -22.48 -12.00 8.40
N SER A 200 -23.13 -12.77 7.53
CA SER A 200 -24.20 -13.69 7.88
C SER A 200 -24.04 -15.02 7.15
N VAL A 201 -24.70 -16.06 7.65
CA VAL A 201 -24.74 -17.39 7.04
C VAL A 201 -26.18 -17.76 6.73
N ARG A 202 -26.43 -18.33 5.54
CA ARG A 202 -27.73 -18.85 5.13
C ARG A 202 -27.60 -20.22 4.46
N GLU A 203 -28.70 -20.98 4.38
CA GLU A 203 -28.73 -22.22 3.60
C GLU A 203 -28.55 -21.91 2.12
N VAL A 204 -27.77 -22.71 1.41
CA VAL A 204 -27.56 -22.56 -0.03
C VAL A 204 -28.89 -22.62 -0.76
N GLY A 205 -29.15 -21.64 -1.62
CA GLY A 205 -30.40 -21.49 -2.36
C GLY A 205 -31.53 -20.78 -1.63
N SER A 206 -31.28 -20.27 -0.41
CA SER A 206 -32.22 -19.39 0.29
C SER A 206 -32.13 -17.96 -0.24
N ASP A 207 -33.28 -17.33 -0.50
CA ASP A 207 -33.35 -15.89 -0.85
C ASP A 207 -33.34 -14.98 0.38
N THR A 208 -33.47 -15.54 1.59
CA THR A 208 -33.51 -14.78 2.84
C THR A 208 -32.11 -14.73 3.45
N PHE A 209 -31.65 -13.51 3.79
CA PHE A 209 -30.38 -13.35 4.53
C PHE A 209 -30.48 -13.91 5.95
N GLY A 210 -29.37 -14.44 6.43
CA GLY A 210 -29.20 -14.79 7.83
C GLY A 210 -29.04 -13.56 8.73
N THR A 211 -28.94 -13.78 10.03
CA THR A 211 -28.69 -12.71 10.99
C THR A 211 -27.25 -12.22 10.87
N ARG A 212 -27.10 -10.93 10.66
CA ARG A 212 -25.81 -10.26 10.46
C ARG A 212 -25.08 -10.05 11.79
N THR A 213 -23.78 -10.32 11.81
CA THR A 213 -22.84 -9.85 12.84
C THR A 213 -21.82 -8.91 12.20
N GLU A 214 -21.37 -7.93 12.95
CA GLU A 214 -20.35 -6.98 12.55
C GLU A 214 -19.03 -7.33 13.25
N MET A 215 -17.96 -7.54 12.49
CA MET A 215 -16.64 -7.87 13.03
C MET A 215 -15.73 -6.64 12.96
N LYS A 216 -15.19 -6.24 14.12
CA LYS A 216 -14.28 -5.10 14.28
C LYS A 216 -12.90 -5.50 14.78
N ASN A 217 -11.96 -4.53 14.79
CA ASN A 217 -10.58 -4.70 15.25
C ASN A 217 -9.76 -5.64 14.34
N LEU A 218 -9.85 -5.42 13.04
CA LEU A 218 -9.21 -6.22 12.00
C LEU A 218 -8.03 -5.43 11.41
N ASN A 219 -6.82 -5.68 11.90
CA ASN A 219 -5.64 -4.85 11.65
C ASN A 219 -4.73 -5.39 10.53
N SER A 220 -5.12 -6.48 9.89
CA SER A 220 -4.39 -7.06 8.74
C SER A 220 -5.32 -7.88 7.87
N PHE A 221 -4.96 -8.08 6.61
CA PHE A 221 -5.71 -8.95 5.71
C PHE A 221 -5.78 -10.39 6.23
N LYS A 222 -4.72 -10.86 6.90
CA LYS A 222 -4.70 -12.17 7.53
C LYS A 222 -5.72 -12.24 8.68
N ALA A 223 -5.77 -11.23 9.55
CA ALA A 223 -6.75 -11.16 10.62
C ALA A 223 -8.19 -11.11 10.08
N ILE A 224 -8.43 -10.37 8.98
CA ILE A 224 -9.73 -10.34 8.30
C ILE A 224 -10.12 -11.74 7.82
N ALA A 225 -9.22 -12.44 7.15
CA ALA A 225 -9.50 -13.80 6.66
C ALA A 225 -9.82 -14.78 7.81
N HIS A 226 -9.03 -14.76 8.89
CA HIS A 226 -9.25 -15.59 10.07
C HIS A 226 -10.58 -15.27 10.77
N ALA A 227 -10.91 -13.97 10.89
CA ALA A 227 -12.16 -13.53 11.50
C ALA A 227 -13.38 -14.00 10.72
N ILE A 228 -13.33 -13.92 9.39
CA ILE A 228 -14.41 -14.40 8.51
C ILE A 228 -14.63 -15.91 8.69
N GLU A 229 -13.57 -16.71 8.65
CA GLU A 229 -13.69 -18.15 8.80
C GLU A 229 -14.14 -18.55 10.22
N GLY A 230 -13.60 -17.90 11.25
CA GLY A 230 -14.00 -18.16 12.63
C GLY A 230 -15.46 -17.80 12.91
N GLU A 231 -15.93 -16.64 12.42
CA GLU A 231 -17.32 -16.22 12.59
C GLU A 231 -18.29 -17.07 11.76
N ARG A 232 -17.90 -17.40 10.53
CA ARG A 232 -18.66 -18.34 9.68
C ARG A 232 -18.89 -19.66 10.40
N GLN A 233 -17.84 -20.25 10.93
CA GLN A 233 -17.92 -21.53 11.65
C GLN A 233 -18.82 -21.43 12.90
N ARG A 234 -18.65 -20.37 13.69
CA ARG A 234 -19.50 -20.11 14.88
C ARG A 234 -20.98 -20.02 14.54
N GLN A 235 -21.32 -19.29 13.48
CA GLN A 235 -22.74 -19.15 13.06
C GLN A 235 -23.32 -20.47 12.56
N ILE A 236 -22.56 -21.27 11.79
CA ILE A 236 -22.99 -22.59 11.32
C ILE A 236 -23.25 -23.51 12.52
N GLU A 237 -22.34 -23.57 13.50
CA GLU A 237 -22.50 -24.39 14.70
C GLU A 237 -23.77 -24.03 15.47
N LEU A 238 -24.05 -22.74 15.67
CA LEU A 238 -25.29 -22.28 16.32
C LEU A 238 -26.53 -22.76 15.54
N LEU A 239 -26.54 -22.62 14.22
CA LEU A 239 -27.67 -23.00 13.38
C LEU A 239 -27.86 -24.53 13.36
N GLU A 240 -26.80 -25.31 13.36
CA GLU A 240 -26.87 -26.79 13.41
C GLU A 240 -27.34 -27.29 14.79
N GLU A 241 -27.03 -26.56 15.86
CA GLU A 241 -27.56 -26.81 17.21
C GLU A 241 -29.02 -26.31 17.38
N GLY A 242 -29.62 -25.72 16.34
CA GLY A 242 -30.97 -25.16 16.40
C GLY A 242 -31.09 -23.85 17.21
N LYS A 243 -29.96 -23.19 17.44
CA LYS A 243 -29.89 -21.89 18.13
C LYS A 243 -29.98 -20.76 17.11
N ALA A 244 -30.48 -19.60 17.55
CA ALA A 244 -30.49 -18.39 16.72
C ALA A 244 -29.14 -17.65 16.84
N VAL A 245 -28.71 -17.07 15.72
CA VAL A 245 -27.62 -16.09 15.72
C VAL A 245 -28.16 -14.76 16.22
N THR A 246 -27.46 -14.11 17.14
CA THR A 246 -27.82 -12.77 17.65
C THR A 246 -27.15 -11.71 16.80
N GLN A 247 -27.88 -10.65 16.44
CA GLN A 247 -27.32 -9.49 15.76
C GLN A 247 -26.51 -8.66 16.75
N GLU A 248 -25.19 -8.65 16.60
CA GLU A 248 -24.26 -8.02 17.52
C GLU A 248 -22.99 -7.55 16.82
N THR A 249 -22.29 -6.59 17.43
CA THR A 249 -20.91 -6.21 17.07
C THR A 249 -19.96 -7.06 17.89
N ARG A 250 -18.98 -7.65 17.20
CA ARG A 250 -17.98 -8.55 17.78
C ARG A 250 -16.57 -8.02 17.53
N ARG A 251 -15.69 -8.16 18.52
CA ARG A 251 -14.26 -7.87 18.39
C ARG A 251 -13.50 -9.15 18.14
N TRP A 252 -12.65 -9.16 17.13
CA TRP A 252 -11.73 -10.25 16.86
C TRP A 252 -10.47 -10.15 17.70
N ASP A 253 -10.02 -11.28 18.26
CA ASP A 253 -8.74 -11.45 18.94
C ASP A 253 -7.88 -12.45 18.15
N ASP A 254 -6.91 -11.93 17.40
CA ASP A 254 -6.09 -12.73 16.47
C ASP A 254 -5.16 -13.70 17.21
N ASN A 255 -4.78 -13.40 18.47
CA ASN A 255 -3.93 -14.29 19.28
C ASN A 255 -4.71 -15.49 19.81
N LYS A 256 -6.01 -15.34 20.05
CA LYS A 256 -6.88 -16.39 20.57
C LYS A 256 -7.72 -17.04 19.47
N GLU A 257 -7.62 -16.55 18.23
CA GLU A 257 -8.44 -16.98 17.10
C GLU A 257 -9.93 -17.06 17.44
N HIS A 258 -10.42 -16.07 18.19
CA HIS A 258 -11.78 -16.04 18.70
C HIS A 258 -12.36 -14.62 18.71
N SER A 259 -13.70 -14.53 18.55
CA SER A 259 -14.42 -13.27 18.63
C SER A 259 -15.23 -13.16 19.92
N TYR A 260 -15.32 -11.94 20.45
CA TYR A 260 -16.10 -11.60 21.64
C TYR A 260 -17.21 -10.61 21.32
N ALA A 261 -18.40 -10.83 21.84
CA ALA A 261 -19.47 -9.85 21.75
C ALA A 261 -19.07 -8.56 22.48
N MET A 262 -19.23 -7.42 21.81
CA MET A 262 -19.00 -6.09 22.42
C MET A 262 -20.31 -5.45 22.87
N ARG A 263 -21.34 -5.45 22.01
CA ARG A 263 -22.67 -4.90 22.28
C ARG A 263 -23.70 -5.63 21.43
N SER A 264 -24.93 -5.68 21.94
CA SER A 264 -26.07 -6.25 21.24
C SER A 264 -26.87 -5.16 20.51
N LYS A 265 -27.85 -5.60 19.71
CA LYS A 265 -28.81 -4.68 19.05
C LYS A 265 -29.63 -3.86 20.01
N GLU A 266 -29.88 -4.35 21.24
CA GLU A 266 -30.62 -3.65 22.29
C GLU A 266 -29.88 -2.39 22.75
N ASP A 267 -28.55 -2.35 22.58
CA ASP A 267 -27.70 -1.19 22.86
C ASP A 267 -27.51 -0.27 21.64
N ALA A 268 -28.22 -0.53 20.52
CA ALA A 268 -28.07 0.27 19.31
C ALA A 268 -28.58 1.71 19.57
N GLN A 269 -27.68 2.66 19.42
CA GLN A 269 -28.00 4.07 19.60
C GLN A 269 -28.78 4.59 18.39
N ASP A 270 -29.87 5.34 18.65
CA ASP A 270 -30.44 6.21 17.62
C ASP A 270 -29.57 7.46 17.47
N TYR A 271 -28.85 7.56 16.38
CA TYR A 271 -27.95 8.68 16.11
C TYR A 271 -28.68 9.99 15.80
N ARG A 272 -29.97 10.01 15.63
CA ARG A 272 -30.80 11.20 15.41
C ARG A 272 -30.18 12.15 14.39
N TYR A 273 -29.89 11.62 13.19
CA TYR A 273 -29.30 12.38 12.10
C TYR A 273 -30.14 13.59 11.71
N PHE A 274 -29.46 14.70 11.47
CA PHE A 274 -30.05 15.88 10.82
C PHE A 274 -28.97 16.62 10.02
N PRO A 275 -29.35 17.40 8.98
CA PRO A 275 -28.38 18.17 8.19
C PRO A 275 -27.59 19.12 9.07
N ASP A 276 -26.26 19.19 8.84
CA ASP A 276 -25.39 20.11 9.57
C ASP A 276 -25.73 21.56 9.17
N PRO A 277 -26.13 22.43 10.11
CA PRO A 277 -26.57 23.80 9.81
C PRO A 277 -25.39 24.74 9.47
N ASP A 278 -24.16 24.36 9.84
CA ASP A 278 -22.97 25.18 9.69
C ASP A 278 -22.25 24.92 8.35
N LEU A 279 -22.65 23.87 7.63
CA LEU A 279 -22.09 23.49 6.32
C LEU A 279 -23.14 23.66 5.22
N VAL A 280 -22.80 24.47 4.22
CA VAL A 280 -23.62 24.61 3.02
C VAL A 280 -23.56 23.37 2.14
N PRO A 281 -24.61 23.07 1.34
CA PRO A 281 -24.56 22.00 0.37
C PRO A 281 -23.38 22.16 -0.61
N VAL A 282 -22.73 21.06 -0.93
CA VAL A 282 -21.64 21.01 -1.91
C VAL A 282 -22.24 20.82 -3.29
N HIS A 283 -22.01 21.78 -4.19
CA HIS A 283 -22.44 21.72 -5.57
C HIS A 283 -21.28 21.30 -6.47
N ILE A 284 -21.41 20.15 -7.09
CA ILE A 284 -20.43 19.60 -8.03
C ILE A 284 -20.92 19.86 -9.45
N SER A 285 -20.26 20.79 -10.14
CA SER A 285 -20.58 21.08 -11.53
C SER A 285 -20.02 20.01 -12.47
N ASP A 286 -20.65 19.86 -13.65
CA ASP A 286 -20.14 18.96 -14.68
C ASP A 286 -18.71 19.29 -15.09
N ALA A 287 -18.36 20.58 -15.12
CA ALA A 287 -17.00 21.04 -15.44
C ALA A 287 -15.98 20.58 -14.38
N TRP A 288 -16.32 20.68 -13.09
CA TRP A 288 -15.45 20.21 -12.01
C TRP A 288 -15.32 18.68 -12.02
N LEU A 289 -16.42 17.97 -12.26
CA LEU A 289 -16.42 16.53 -12.38
C LEU A 289 -15.55 16.04 -13.55
N GLU A 290 -15.63 16.72 -14.70
CA GLU A 290 -14.82 16.37 -15.87
C GLU A 290 -13.32 16.71 -15.65
N GLU A 291 -13.02 17.78 -14.94
CA GLU A 291 -11.66 18.10 -14.51
C GLU A 291 -11.07 16.95 -13.67
N ILE A 292 -11.80 16.45 -12.67
CA ILE A 292 -11.35 15.31 -11.86
C ILE A 292 -11.22 14.03 -12.70
N ARG A 293 -12.17 13.79 -13.63
CA ARG A 293 -12.11 12.65 -14.55
C ARG A 293 -10.85 12.68 -15.41
N SER A 294 -10.50 13.84 -15.95
CA SER A 294 -9.33 14.02 -16.81
C SER A 294 -7.98 13.84 -16.07
N ARG A 295 -7.99 13.97 -14.75
CA ARG A 295 -6.82 13.76 -13.88
C ARG A 295 -6.67 12.32 -13.38
N GLN A 296 -7.59 11.41 -13.73
CA GLN A 296 -7.47 10.01 -13.34
C GLN A 296 -6.16 9.42 -13.89
N PRO A 297 -5.34 8.76 -13.05
CA PRO A 297 -4.13 8.12 -13.52
C PRO A 297 -4.45 6.88 -14.37
N GLU A 298 -3.49 6.43 -15.12
CA GLU A 298 -3.51 5.08 -15.66
C GLU A 298 -3.35 4.08 -14.50
N PHE A 299 -4.33 3.19 -14.32
CA PHE A 299 -4.32 2.21 -13.25
C PHE A 299 -3.49 0.96 -13.62
N LYS A 300 -3.29 0.09 -12.63
CA LYS A 300 -2.48 -1.13 -12.75
C LYS A 300 -2.79 -1.94 -14.02
N THR A 301 -4.05 -2.18 -14.33
CA THR A 301 -4.46 -3.04 -15.45
C THR A 301 -4.02 -2.47 -16.80
N GLU A 302 -4.22 -1.17 -16.99
CA GLU A 302 -3.81 -0.46 -18.20
C GLU A 302 -2.27 -0.39 -18.29
N LYS A 303 -1.58 -0.09 -17.19
CA LYS A 303 -0.12 -0.08 -17.11
C LYS A 303 0.46 -1.46 -17.45
N MET A 304 -0.12 -2.54 -16.94
CA MET A 304 0.34 -3.90 -17.24
C MET A 304 0.27 -4.20 -18.73
N ALA A 305 -0.84 -3.84 -19.40
CA ALA A 305 -0.99 -4.02 -20.83
C ALA A 305 0.05 -3.20 -21.62
N ARG A 306 0.23 -1.94 -21.25
CA ARG A 306 1.19 -1.03 -21.87
C ARG A 306 2.64 -1.49 -21.66
N TYR A 307 3.04 -1.87 -20.45
CA TYR A 307 4.41 -2.33 -20.16
C TYR A 307 4.79 -3.59 -20.97
N LYS A 308 3.82 -4.48 -21.16
CA LYS A 308 4.01 -5.67 -21.99
C LYS A 308 4.27 -5.32 -23.46
N GLU A 309 3.51 -4.38 -24.00
CA GLU A 309 3.61 -3.95 -25.39
C GLU A 309 4.83 -3.06 -25.65
N GLU A 310 5.06 -2.04 -24.80
CA GLU A 310 6.09 -1.02 -25.03
C GLU A 310 7.48 -1.46 -24.57
N PHE A 311 7.59 -2.13 -23.43
CA PHE A 311 8.89 -2.41 -22.82
C PHE A 311 9.36 -3.85 -22.97
N GLY A 312 8.45 -4.79 -23.26
CA GLY A 312 8.78 -6.20 -23.48
C GLY A 312 9.51 -6.85 -22.31
N ILE A 313 9.15 -6.47 -21.08
CA ILE A 313 9.63 -7.09 -19.83
C ILE A 313 8.72 -8.27 -19.45
N PRO A 314 9.18 -9.22 -18.60
CA PRO A 314 8.41 -10.39 -18.21
C PRO A 314 7.12 -10.03 -17.48
N ASP A 315 6.04 -10.80 -17.72
CA ASP A 315 4.74 -10.59 -17.05
C ASP A 315 4.84 -10.61 -15.51
N TYR A 316 5.74 -11.43 -14.97
CA TYR A 316 6.01 -11.48 -13.54
C TYR A 316 6.56 -10.15 -13.00
N ASP A 317 7.55 -9.57 -13.69
CA ASP A 317 8.14 -8.28 -13.31
C ASP A 317 7.11 -7.16 -13.45
N ILE A 318 6.33 -7.17 -14.52
CA ILE A 318 5.23 -6.22 -14.75
C ILE A 318 4.25 -6.25 -13.56
N GLY A 319 3.86 -7.44 -13.12
CA GLY A 319 2.95 -7.62 -11.98
C GLY A 319 3.46 -6.88 -10.74
N ILE A 320 4.70 -7.13 -10.34
CA ILE A 320 5.30 -6.54 -9.13
C ILE A 320 5.54 -5.02 -9.29
N LEU A 321 6.08 -4.59 -10.44
CA LEU A 321 6.32 -3.16 -10.69
C LEU A 321 5.05 -2.33 -10.66
N THR A 322 3.91 -2.93 -11.04
CA THR A 322 2.62 -2.26 -11.05
C THR A 322 1.78 -2.49 -9.78
N ASP A 323 2.24 -3.28 -8.82
CA ASP A 323 1.58 -3.42 -7.51
C ASP A 323 1.67 -2.15 -6.68
N SER A 324 2.75 -1.38 -6.84
CA SER A 324 2.92 -0.07 -6.20
C SER A 324 3.00 1.03 -7.25
N LYS A 325 2.23 2.11 -7.03
CA LYS A 325 2.34 3.32 -7.86
C LYS A 325 3.74 3.89 -7.83
N LYS A 326 4.40 3.89 -6.67
CA LYS A 326 5.75 4.41 -6.48
C LYS A 326 6.77 3.65 -7.34
N LEU A 327 6.69 2.31 -7.37
CA LEU A 327 7.55 1.48 -8.22
C LEU A 327 7.27 1.72 -9.70
N ALA A 328 6.00 1.80 -10.09
CA ALA A 328 5.60 2.07 -11.46
C ALA A 328 6.13 3.42 -11.95
N ASP A 329 5.92 4.48 -11.16
CA ASP A 329 6.38 5.84 -11.48
C ASP A 329 7.92 5.89 -11.55
N LEU A 330 8.62 5.23 -10.63
CA LEU A 330 10.08 5.15 -10.62
C LEU A 330 10.62 4.39 -11.83
N PHE A 331 9.97 3.28 -12.20
CA PHE A 331 10.30 2.52 -13.40
C PHE A 331 10.14 3.36 -14.67
N GLU A 332 9.01 4.04 -14.83
CA GLU A 332 8.73 4.88 -15.99
C GLU A 332 9.72 6.06 -16.09
N ALA A 333 9.90 6.79 -14.99
CA ALA A 333 10.79 7.94 -14.95
C ALA A 333 12.25 7.56 -15.23
N THR A 334 12.74 6.48 -14.62
CA THR A 334 14.11 6.00 -14.87
C THR A 334 14.28 5.51 -16.31
N THR A 335 13.28 4.78 -16.83
CA THR A 335 13.30 4.29 -18.23
C THR A 335 13.29 5.44 -19.23
N ALA A 336 12.51 6.50 -18.97
CA ALA A 336 12.49 7.69 -19.83
C ALA A 336 13.86 8.37 -19.93
N ILE A 337 14.69 8.31 -18.88
CA ILE A 337 16.03 8.90 -18.85
C ILE A 337 17.05 8.01 -19.59
N CYS A 338 17.09 6.71 -19.25
CA CYS A 338 18.17 5.83 -19.74
C CYS A 338 17.78 4.98 -20.95
N SER A 339 16.50 4.91 -21.33
CA SER A 339 15.95 4.10 -22.45
C SER A 339 16.29 2.60 -22.38
N GLN A 340 16.42 2.05 -21.16
CA GLN A 340 16.81 0.65 -20.91
C GLN A 340 15.83 -0.07 -19.94
N PRO A 341 14.56 -0.32 -20.35
CA PRO A 341 13.52 -0.83 -19.46
C PRO A 341 13.89 -2.15 -18.78
N LYS A 342 14.55 -3.09 -19.47
CA LYS A 342 14.98 -4.36 -18.88
C LYS A 342 16.02 -4.21 -17.77
N LYS A 343 16.93 -3.24 -17.90
CA LYS A 343 17.93 -2.97 -16.85
C LYS A 343 17.29 -2.29 -15.66
N VAL A 344 16.40 -1.32 -15.90
CA VAL A 344 15.65 -0.66 -14.84
C VAL A 344 14.81 -1.69 -14.08
N SER A 345 14.08 -2.56 -14.79
CA SER A 345 13.32 -3.66 -14.16
C SER A 345 14.23 -4.54 -13.29
N ASN A 346 15.39 -4.97 -13.80
CA ASN A 346 16.33 -5.80 -13.05
C ASN A 346 16.81 -5.14 -11.75
N TRP A 347 17.10 -3.83 -11.77
CA TRP A 347 17.51 -3.10 -10.56
C TRP A 347 16.39 -2.97 -9.55
N LEU A 348 15.19 -2.67 -10.01
CA LEU A 348 14.03 -2.55 -9.13
C LEU A 348 13.61 -3.90 -8.55
N MET A 349 13.53 -4.95 -9.38
CA MET A 349 13.17 -6.31 -8.96
C MET A 349 14.24 -7.00 -8.12
N GLY A 350 15.51 -6.70 -8.38
CA GLY A 350 16.64 -7.30 -7.67
C GLY A 350 17.02 -6.51 -6.41
N GLU A 351 17.85 -5.49 -6.59
CA GLU A 351 18.47 -4.80 -5.46
C GLU A 351 17.48 -3.94 -4.66
N THR A 352 16.54 -3.25 -5.32
CA THR A 352 15.56 -2.43 -4.59
C THR A 352 14.68 -3.29 -3.71
N MET A 353 14.09 -4.38 -4.26
CA MET A 353 13.24 -5.28 -3.46
C MET A 353 14.02 -6.00 -2.36
N ARG A 354 15.30 -6.32 -2.58
CA ARG A 354 16.18 -6.88 -1.55
C ARG A 354 16.33 -5.93 -0.37
N ILE A 355 16.67 -4.65 -0.64
CA ILE A 355 16.90 -3.65 0.43
C ILE A 355 15.60 -3.34 1.16
N LEU A 356 14.47 -3.19 0.47
CA LEU A 356 13.16 -3.01 1.09
C LEU A 356 12.86 -4.13 2.08
N LYS A 357 13.05 -5.38 1.67
CA LYS A 357 12.84 -6.55 2.52
C LYS A 357 13.80 -6.58 3.73
N GLU A 358 15.08 -6.28 3.54
CA GLU A 358 16.09 -6.27 4.62
C GLU A 358 15.82 -5.18 5.65
N LYS A 359 15.26 -4.04 5.22
CA LYS A 359 14.94 -2.89 6.07
C LYS A 359 13.49 -2.88 6.58
N GLU A 360 12.70 -3.89 6.21
CA GLU A 360 11.27 -3.97 6.53
C GLU A 360 10.48 -2.72 6.07
N MET A 361 10.84 -2.20 4.88
CA MET A 361 10.24 -1.02 4.25
C MET A 361 9.28 -1.41 3.14
N GLU A 362 8.28 -0.55 2.89
CA GLU A 362 7.37 -0.66 1.75
C GLU A 362 7.89 0.15 0.54
N PRO A 363 7.46 -0.14 -0.69
CA PRO A 363 7.86 0.62 -1.88
C PRO A 363 7.57 2.12 -1.78
N GLU A 364 6.55 2.52 -1.04
CA GLU A 364 6.15 3.90 -0.79
C GLU A 364 7.19 4.70 0.01
N ASP A 365 8.06 4.01 0.75
CA ASP A 365 9.12 4.62 1.55
C ASP A 365 10.39 4.95 0.72
N ILE A 366 10.43 4.57 -0.56
CA ILE A 366 11.56 4.86 -1.45
C ILE A 366 11.70 6.37 -1.64
N THR A 367 12.87 6.90 -1.36
CA THR A 367 13.18 8.34 -1.47
C THR A 367 14.18 8.69 -2.57
N PHE A 368 14.93 7.73 -3.09
CA PHE A 368 15.94 8.01 -4.12
C PHE A 368 15.31 8.42 -5.47
N SER A 369 16.06 9.22 -6.21
CA SER A 369 15.64 9.81 -7.49
C SER A 369 15.83 8.85 -8.67
N PRO A 370 14.95 8.90 -9.70
CA PRO A 370 15.12 8.15 -10.93
C PRO A 370 16.39 8.55 -11.71
N GLU A 371 16.83 9.80 -11.56
CA GLU A 371 18.03 10.34 -12.18
C GLU A 371 19.29 9.62 -11.71
N ASN A 372 19.41 9.40 -10.40
CA ASN A 372 20.58 8.73 -9.83
C ASN A 372 20.60 7.25 -10.15
N LEU A 373 19.45 6.58 -10.19
CA LEU A 373 19.37 5.21 -10.68
C LEU A 373 19.73 5.10 -12.17
N ALA A 374 19.23 6.02 -13.01
CA ALA A 374 19.57 6.04 -14.44
C ALA A 374 21.05 6.26 -14.68
N LYS A 375 21.70 7.18 -13.95
CA LYS A 375 23.16 7.40 -14.01
C LYS A 375 23.93 6.17 -13.59
N LEU A 376 23.53 5.49 -12.53
CA LEU A 376 24.18 4.25 -12.09
C LEU A 376 24.12 3.18 -13.18
N ILE A 377 22.95 2.98 -13.80
CA ILE A 377 22.78 2.07 -14.93
C ILE A 377 23.72 2.47 -16.08
N GLY A 378 23.80 3.76 -16.41
CA GLY A 378 24.69 4.29 -17.44
C GLY A 378 26.17 3.98 -17.17
N LEU A 379 26.63 4.13 -15.93
CA LEU A 379 28.01 3.81 -15.52
C LEU A 379 28.33 2.32 -15.67
N VAL A 380 27.38 1.44 -15.38
CA VAL A 380 27.55 0.00 -15.57
C VAL A 380 27.61 -0.37 -17.06
N GLU A 381 26.70 0.16 -17.87
CA GLU A 381 26.62 -0.12 -19.30
C GLU A 381 27.82 0.45 -20.06
N ALA A 382 28.34 1.58 -19.62
CA ALA A 382 29.58 2.13 -20.17
C ALA A 382 30.85 1.37 -19.74
N GLY A 383 30.73 0.37 -18.87
CA GLY A 383 31.87 -0.35 -18.30
C GLY A 383 32.77 0.52 -17.41
N THR A 384 32.26 1.64 -16.94
CA THR A 384 32.97 2.55 -16.01
C THR A 384 33.15 1.92 -14.64
N ILE A 385 32.17 1.16 -14.20
CA ILE A 385 32.17 0.38 -12.94
C ILE A 385 31.66 -1.04 -13.22
N ASN A 386 32.06 -1.97 -12.38
CA ASN A 386 31.52 -3.34 -12.44
C ASN A 386 30.27 -3.51 -11.57
N GLY A 387 29.56 -4.65 -11.74
CA GLY A 387 28.32 -4.91 -11.04
C GLY A 387 28.44 -4.97 -9.50
N SER A 388 29.59 -5.36 -8.95
CA SER A 388 29.80 -5.39 -7.49
C SER A 388 29.89 -3.99 -6.91
N VAL A 389 30.68 -3.12 -7.54
CA VAL A 389 30.80 -1.70 -7.16
C VAL A 389 29.48 -0.99 -7.36
N ALA A 390 28.73 -1.32 -8.42
CA ALA A 390 27.42 -0.73 -8.67
C ALA A 390 26.41 -1.05 -7.54
N LYS A 391 26.43 -2.26 -6.98
CA LYS A 391 25.57 -2.64 -5.85
C LYS A 391 25.92 -1.86 -4.58
N GLU A 392 27.21 -1.69 -4.29
CA GLU A 392 27.67 -0.88 -3.14
C GLU A 392 27.24 0.59 -3.28
N ILE A 393 27.34 1.15 -4.48
CA ILE A 393 26.89 2.52 -4.77
C ILE A 393 25.36 2.61 -4.68
N PHE A 394 24.63 1.58 -5.14
CA PHE A 394 23.18 1.58 -5.08
C PHE A 394 22.67 1.59 -3.62
N GLU A 395 23.32 0.89 -2.70
CA GLU A 395 22.98 0.98 -1.27
C GLU A 395 23.09 2.43 -0.75
N LYS A 396 24.11 3.19 -1.20
CA LYS A 396 24.25 4.60 -0.89
C LYS A 396 23.19 5.49 -1.56
N ILE A 397 22.85 5.18 -2.82
CA ILE A 397 21.73 5.85 -3.50
C ILE A 397 20.43 5.61 -2.75
N PHE A 398 20.18 4.37 -2.32
CA PHE A 398 18.96 4.02 -1.59
C PHE A 398 18.82 4.81 -0.29
N ASP A 399 19.90 4.99 0.46
CA ASP A 399 19.88 5.62 1.78
C ASP A 399 19.96 7.17 1.74
N GLU A 400 20.75 7.71 0.81
CA GLU A 400 21.14 9.13 0.83
C GLU A 400 20.89 9.85 -0.51
N ASP A 401 20.37 9.15 -1.53
CA ASP A 401 20.17 9.63 -2.90
C ASP A 401 21.42 10.34 -3.49
N ILE A 402 22.61 9.77 -3.25
CA ILE A 402 23.88 10.32 -3.73
C ILE A 402 23.96 10.33 -5.26
N ASN A 403 24.73 11.28 -5.81
CA ASN A 403 25.08 11.26 -7.24
C ASN A 403 26.17 10.20 -7.51
N PRO A 404 25.87 9.13 -8.27
CA PRO A 404 26.80 8.02 -8.46
C PRO A 404 28.03 8.40 -9.30
N GLU A 405 27.91 9.35 -10.22
CA GLU A 405 29.05 9.79 -11.05
C GLU A 405 30.09 10.51 -10.19
N GLN A 406 29.62 11.43 -9.32
CA GLN A 406 30.48 12.14 -8.39
C GLN A 406 31.11 11.18 -7.38
N TYR A 407 30.33 10.27 -6.82
CA TYR A 407 30.83 9.27 -5.87
C TYR A 407 31.91 8.38 -6.45
N VAL A 408 31.74 7.90 -7.70
CA VAL A 408 32.74 7.10 -8.43
C VAL A 408 34.05 7.89 -8.63
N GLU A 409 33.95 9.19 -8.90
CA GLU A 409 35.11 10.05 -9.13
C GLU A 409 35.87 10.31 -7.84
N GLU A 410 35.18 10.72 -6.77
CA GLU A 410 35.77 11.03 -5.45
C GLU A 410 36.44 9.81 -4.80
N HIS A 411 35.90 8.60 -5.00
CA HIS A 411 36.43 7.38 -4.41
C HIS A 411 37.32 6.59 -5.36
N GLY A 412 37.54 7.11 -6.60
CA GLY A 412 38.40 6.47 -7.58
C GLY A 412 37.95 5.05 -7.94
N LEU A 413 36.62 4.82 -8.09
CA LEU A 413 36.02 3.49 -8.32
C LEU A 413 35.93 3.11 -9.81
N LYS A 414 36.44 3.96 -10.69
CA LYS A 414 36.47 3.66 -12.13
C LYS A 414 37.22 2.35 -12.40
N GLN A 415 36.67 1.55 -13.27
CA GLN A 415 37.24 0.26 -13.67
C GLN A 415 38.54 0.49 -14.41
N VAL A 416 39.58 -0.30 -14.10
CA VAL A 416 40.85 -0.28 -14.81
C VAL A 416 40.71 -1.16 -16.02
N ASN A 417 40.65 -0.54 -17.19
CA ASN A 417 40.59 -1.20 -18.49
C ASN A 417 41.94 -1.13 -19.25
N ASP A 418 43.01 -0.66 -18.59
CA ASP A 418 44.36 -0.63 -19.16
C ASP A 418 44.91 -2.07 -19.22
N GLU A 419 44.97 -2.61 -20.41
CA GLU A 419 45.45 -3.96 -20.67
C GLU A 419 46.88 -4.18 -20.17
N GLY A 420 47.74 -3.15 -20.22
CA GLY A 420 49.12 -3.23 -19.73
C GLY A 420 49.18 -3.37 -18.21
N ALA A 421 48.42 -2.58 -17.48
CA ALA A 421 48.35 -2.65 -16.04
C ALA A 421 47.70 -3.97 -15.56
N LEU A 422 46.67 -4.43 -16.28
CA LEU A 422 46.03 -5.71 -16.00
C LEU A 422 46.98 -6.87 -16.23
N ARG A 423 47.71 -6.89 -17.34
CA ARG A 423 48.66 -7.93 -17.70
C ARG A 423 49.79 -8.05 -16.67
N ALA A 424 50.35 -6.93 -16.24
CA ALA A 424 51.40 -6.90 -15.22
C ALA A 424 50.89 -7.53 -13.89
N THR A 425 49.73 -7.12 -13.42
CA THR A 425 49.14 -7.69 -12.17
C THR A 425 48.79 -9.17 -12.34
N ILE A 426 48.30 -9.59 -13.49
CA ILE A 426 48.01 -11.00 -13.79
C ILE A 426 49.27 -11.85 -13.78
N GLU A 427 50.37 -11.36 -14.34
CA GLU A 427 51.68 -12.05 -14.34
C GLU A 427 52.19 -12.23 -12.91
N GLU A 428 52.05 -11.21 -12.05
CA GLU A 428 52.36 -11.33 -10.59
C GLU A 428 51.49 -12.38 -9.91
N VAL A 429 50.19 -12.41 -10.18
CA VAL A 429 49.26 -13.42 -9.60
C VAL A 429 49.59 -14.83 -10.08
N ILE A 430 49.92 -15.00 -11.35
CA ILE A 430 50.37 -16.29 -11.94
C ILE A 430 51.64 -16.77 -11.22
N ALA A 431 52.62 -15.88 -11.06
CA ALA A 431 53.89 -16.19 -10.37
C ALA A 431 53.69 -16.55 -8.90
N ALA A 432 52.73 -15.92 -8.21
CA ALA A 432 52.42 -16.16 -6.82
C ALA A 432 51.60 -17.45 -6.58
N ASN A 433 50.98 -18.03 -7.62
CA ASN A 433 50.07 -19.17 -7.50
C ASN A 433 50.43 -20.33 -8.44
N PRO A 434 51.65 -20.89 -8.41
CA PRO A 434 52.14 -21.89 -9.38
C PRO A 434 51.30 -23.18 -9.37
N GLN A 435 50.77 -23.59 -8.21
CA GLN A 435 49.95 -24.80 -8.10
C GLN A 435 48.61 -24.67 -8.86
N SER A 436 47.98 -23.49 -8.82
CA SER A 436 46.70 -23.22 -9.51
C SER A 436 46.92 -23.14 -11.02
N VAL A 437 48.10 -22.66 -11.46
CA VAL A 437 48.52 -22.64 -12.87
C VAL A 437 48.72 -24.05 -13.39
N GLU A 438 49.38 -24.91 -12.62
CA GLU A 438 49.62 -26.30 -12.97
C GLU A 438 48.32 -27.12 -13.01
N ASP A 439 47.44 -26.89 -12.06
CA ASP A 439 46.09 -27.46 -12.03
C ASP A 439 45.28 -27.12 -13.28
N TYR A 440 45.32 -25.84 -13.72
CA TYR A 440 44.65 -25.41 -14.94
C TYR A 440 45.24 -26.08 -16.19
N ARG A 441 46.57 -26.12 -16.32
CA ARG A 441 47.27 -26.79 -17.41
C ARG A 441 47.03 -28.30 -17.47
N ASN A 442 46.74 -28.91 -16.32
CA ASN A 442 46.34 -30.32 -16.20
C ASN A 442 44.83 -30.54 -16.43
N GLY A 443 44.08 -29.56 -16.95
CA GLY A 443 42.70 -29.71 -17.34
C GLY A 443 41.65 -29.41 -16.24
N LYS A 444 42.04 -28.86 -15.10
CA LYS A 444 41.10 -28.42 -14.04
C LYS A 444 40.62 -26.98 -14.36
N GLU A 445 39.69 -26.84 -15.28
CA GLU A 445 39.18 -25.52 -15.73
C GLU A 445 38.73 -24.60 -14.55
N LYS A 446 38.24 -25.14 -13.42
CA LYS A 446 37.85 -24.36 -12.26
C LYS A 446 38.99 -23.57 -11.59
N ALA A 447 40.26 -23.96 -11.84
CA ALA A 447 41.42 -23.27 -11.28
C ALA A 447 41.59 -21.84 -11.83
N ILE A 448 41.11 -21.56 -13.07
CA ILE A 448 41.14 -20.21 -13.63
C ILE A 448 40.24 -19.26 -12.81
N GLY A 449 39.11 -19.73 -12.30
CA GLY A 449 38.23 -18.94 -11.43
C GLY A 449 38.91 -18.45 -10.15
N PHE A 450 39.80 -19.27 -9.59
CA PHE A 450 40.61 -18.87 -8.44
C PHE A 450 41.61 -17.77 -8.82
N LEU A 451 42.29 -17.89 -9.94
CA LEU A 451 43.25 -16.89 -10.44
C LEU A 451 42.55 -15.56 -10.78
N VAL A 452 41.35 -15.61 -11.37
CA VAL A 452 40.50 -14.42 -11.58
C VAL A 452 40.21 -13.76 -10.24
N GLY A 453 39.80 -14.53 -9.23
CA GLY A 453 39.51 -14.03 -7.87
C GLY A 453 40.72 -13.37 -7.21
N GLN A 454 41.94 -13.95 -7.36
CA GLN A 454 43.17 -13.37 -6.82
C GLN A 454 43.54 -12.06 -7.55
N THR A 455 43.41 -12.03 -8.88
CA THR A 455 43.63 -10.81 -9.67
C THR A 455 42.66 -9.71 -9.30
N MET A 456 41.35 -10.02 -9.16
CA MET A 456 40.34 -9.09 -8.67
C MET A 456 40.67 -8.53 -7.29
N LYS A 457 41.16 -9.38 -6.39
CA LYS A 457 41.59 -8.97 -5.03
C LYS A 457 42.83 -8.03 -5.10
N ALA A 458 43.85 -8.37 -5.92
CA ALA A 458 45.04 -7.53 -6.12
C ALA A 458 44.68 -6.15 -6.69
N MET A 459 43.74 -6.12 -7.62
CA MET A 459 43.20 -4.89 -8.22
C MET A 459 42.09 -4.20 -7.37
N LYS A 460 41.87 -4.64 -6.13
CA LYS A 460 40.83 -4.09 -5.22
C LYS A 460 39.44 -4.03 -5.84
N GLY A 461 39.07 -5.04 -6.62
CA GLY A 461 37.78 -5.11 -7.30
C GLY A 461 37.61 -4.21 -8.52
N LYS A 462 38.63 -3.44 -8.92
CA LYS A 462 38.55 -2.45 -10.01
C LYS A 462 38.87 -3.02 -11.42
N ALA A 463 39.29 -4.26 -11.54
CA ALA A 463 39.56 -4.90 -12.82
C ALA A 463 38.27 -5.35 -13.52
N ASN A 464 38.29 -5.39 -14.87
CA ASN A 464 37.23 -5.99 -15.65
C ASN A 464 37.36 -7.53 -15.61
N PRO A 465 36.44 -8.30 -15.00
CA PRO A 465 36.58 -9.74 -14.88
C PRO A 465 36.65 -10.47 -16.22
N GLY A 466 35.97 -9.94 -17.25
CA GLY A 466 36.02 -10.48 -18.61
C GLY A 466 37.38 -10.34 -19.23
N MET A 467 37.99 -9.15 -19.13
CA MET A 467 39.37 -8.91 -19.63
C MET A 467 40.39 -9.72 -18.82
N VAL A 468 40.25 -9.78 -17.49
CA VAL A 468 41.12 -10.62 -16.65
C VAL A 468 41.06 -12.08 -17.08
N ASN A 469 39.88 -12.62 -17.32
CA ASN A 469 39.70 -14.01 -17.76
C ASN A 469 40.30 -14.24 -19.15
N GLN A 470 40.15 -13.27 -20.06
CA GLN A 470 40.75 -13.34 -21.42
C GLN A 470 42.27 -13.33 -21.33
N ILE A 471 42.87 -12.37 -20.62
CA ILE A 471 44.33 -12.26 -20.47
C ILE A 471 44.90 -13.49 -19.75
N LEU A 472 44.22 -13.99 -18.72
CA LEU A 472 44.63 -15.26 -18.07
C LEU A 472 44.68 -16.42 -19.05
N LYS A 473 43.68 -16.56 -19.93
CA LYS A 473 43.66 -17.61 -20.98
C LYS A 473 44.74 -17.46 -21.99
N GLU A 474 45.20 -16.25 -22.26
CA GLU A 474 46.33 -15.98 -23.20
C GLU A 474 47.71 -16.30 -22.57
N LEU A 475 47.81 -16.15 -21.24
CA LEU A 475 49.07 -16.33 -20.51
C LEU A 475 49.28 -17.75 -19.96
N LEU A 476 48.20 -18.54 -19.78
CA LEU A 476 48.23 -19.91 -19.27
C LEU A 476 48.24 -20.98 -20.34
#